data_7c414cfb7de0b014d4d7c3febdc0241c
#
_entry.id   7c414cfb7de0b014d4d7c3febdc0241c
#
_cell.length_a   1.000
_cell.length_b   1.000
_cell.length_c   1.000
_cell.angle_alpha   90.00
_cell.angle_beta   90.00
_cell.angle_gamma   90.00
#
_symmetry.space_group_name_H-M   'P 1'
#
loop_
_entity.id
_entity.type
_entity.pdbx_description
1 polymer ?
#
loop_
_entity_poly.entity_id
_entity_poly.type
_entity_poly.pdbx_seq_one_letter_code
_entity_poly.pdbx_strand_id
1 'polypeptide(L)'
;DYQDFGKEVFPAAIRAKHVQLHPFDGYWEDIGTIRSYYQCNIDLASSKPPFELAAPHAPIYSRARFLPPSRVDGSRVQGSLISDGCTIGAGTVIENSIIGLRCQIGKDVVIRNSVILGNDYYETPEHLKVDLSQNVPPLGIGDGTIIEKAIIDKNVRIGSRAKIINDRGLTELPESTQFTIRDGVIVVPKNAVLQNDWKPDLRSS
;
A
#
# COMPACT_ATOMS: atom_id res chain seq x y z
N ASP A 1 -1.20 -14.67 -33.07
CA ASP A 1 -0.85 -14.68 -31.66
C ASP A 1 -1.86 -13.82 -30.90
N TYR A 2 -2.69 -14.49 -30.08
CA TYR A 2 -3.70 -13.80 -29.27
C TYR A 2 -3.04 -13.12 -28.08
N GLN A 3 -3.50 -11.91 -27.74
CA GLN A 3 -2.98 -11.10 -26.60
C GLN A 3 -4.02 -10.91 -25.49
N ASP A 4 -5.31 -11.05 -25.80
CA ASP A 4 -6.39 -10.78 -24.85
C ASP A 4 -7.35 -11.97 -24.76
N PHE A 5 -7.56 -12.48 -23.54
CA PHE A 5 -8.46 -13.62 -23.30
C PHE A 5 -9.92 -13.30 -23.63
N GLY A 6 -10.41 -12.13 -23.22
CA GLY A 6 -11.80 -11.75 -23.37
C GLY A 6 -12.17 -11.39 -24.80
N LYS A 7 -11.27 -10.65 -25.48
CA LYS A 7 -11.55 -10.11 -26.82
C LYS A 7 -11.21 -11.08 -27.96
N GLU A 8 -10.24 -11.96 -27.76
CA GLU A 8 -9.67 -12.80 -28.82
C GLU A 8 -9.79 -14.30 -28.54
N VAL A 9 -9.26 -14.76 -27.38
CA VAL A 9 -9.17 -16.20 -27.07
C VAL A 9 -10.56 -16.81 -26.87
N PHE A 10 -11.40 -16.25 -25.99
CA PHE A 10 -12.72 -16.80 -25.74
C PHE A 10 -13.65 -16.75 -26.95
N PRO A 11 -13.78 -15.66 -27.72
CA PRO A 11 -14.58 -15.66 -28.95
C PRO A 11 -14.15 -16.68 -29.98
N ALA A 12 -12.85 -16.92 -30.13
CA ALA A 12 -12.34 -17.96 -31.04
C ALA A 12 -12.60 -19.36 -30.47
N ALA A 13 -12.38 -19.58 -29.17
CA ALA A 13 -12.56 -20.86 -28.51
C ALA A 13 -14.03 -21.32 -28.53
N ILE A 14 -14.99 -20.43 -28.28
CA ILE A 14 -16.43 -20.75 -28.31
C ILE A 14 -16.84 -21.34 -29.67
N ARG A 15 -16.21 -20.92 -30.77
CA ARG A 15 -16.51 -21.41 -32.13
C ARG A 15 -15.83 -22.73 -32.46
N ALA A 16 -14.69 -23.03 -31.84
CA ALA A 16 -13.82 -24.16 -32.23
C ALA A 16 -13.69 -25.24 -31.14
N LYS A 17 -14.11 -24.97 -29.92
CA LYS A 17 -13.95 -25.86 -28.77
C LYS A 17 -15.24 -25.97 -27.97
N HIS A 18 -15.34 -27.01 -27.15
CA HIS A 18 -16.38 -27.10 -26.12
C HIS A 18 -16.02 -26.21 -24.94
N VAL A 19 -16.68 -25.07 -24.79
CA VAL A 19 -16.48 -24.13 -23.67
C VAL A 19 -17.64 -24.30 -22.71
N GLN A 20 -17.32 -24.63 -21.45
CA GLN A 20 -18.30 -24.81 -20.40
C GLN A 20 -18.22 -23.67 -19.38
N LEU A 21 -19.37 -23.11 -19.03
CA LEU A 21 -19.51 -22.12 -17.97
C LEU A 21 -19.50 -22.83 -16.60
N HIS A 22 -18.73 -22.28 -15.65
CA HIS A 22 -18.80 -22.63 -14.24
C HIS A 22 -19.27 -21.41 -13.43
N PRO A 23 -20.53 -21.37 -12.95
CA PRO A 23 -21.01 -20.29 -12.10
C PRO A 23 -20.25 -20.28 -10.76
N PHE A 24 -19.92 -19.11 -10.27
CA PHE A 24 -19.26 -18.89 -8.98
C PHE A 24 -20.01 -17.82 -8.20
N ASP A 25 -20.55 -18.20 -7.02
CA ASP A 25 -21.37 -17.33 -6.14
C ASP A 25 -20.58 -16.75 -4.97
N GLY A 26 -19.25 -16.97 -4.91
CA GLY A 26 -18.37 -16.46 -3.86
C GLY A 26 -17.93 -15.01 -4.11
N TYR A 27 -17.10 -14.49 -3.20
CA TYR A 27 -16.50 -13.18 -3.38
C TYR A 27 -15.54 -13.17 -4.57
N TRP A 28 -15.75 -12.24 -5.47
CA TRP A 28 -14.90 -11.96 -6.62
C TRP A 28 -14.84 -10.44 -6.85
N GLU A 29 -13.66 -9.89 -7.05
CA GLU A 29 -13.45 -8.47 -7.29
C GLU A 29 -12.41 -8.26 -8.39
N ASP A 30 -12.72 -7.37 -9.34
CA ASP A 30 -11.75 -6.89 -10.33
C ASP A 30 -10.99 -5.69 -9.77
N ILE A 31 -9.69 -5.86 -9.51
CA ILE A 31 -8.81 -4.83 -8.96
C ILE A 31 -8.03 -4.06 -10.04
N GLY A 32 -8.59 -3.92 -11.23
CA GLY A 32 -7.98 -3.25 -12.39
C GLY A 32 -7.88 -1.73 -12.30
N THR A 33 -8.42 -1.08 -11.26
CA THR A 33 -8.34 0.36 -11.04
C THR A 33 -7.71 0.69 -9.68
N ILE A 34 -7.19 1.92 -9.52
CA ILE A 34 -6.68 2.40 -8.21
C ILE A 34 -7.78 2.33 -7.15
N ARG A 35 -8.98 2.72 -7.50
CA ARG A 35 -10.13 2.69 -6.58
C ARG A 35 -10.45 1.27 -6.12
N SER A 36 -10.62 0.32 -7.03
CA SER A 36 -10.96 -1.06 -6.66
C SER A 36 -9.81 -1.72 -5.89
N TYR A 37 -8.56 -1.51 -6.30
CA TYR A 37 -7.39 -1.98 -5.54
C TYR A 37 -7.37 -1.41 -4.12
N TYR A 38 -7.55 -0.10 -3.96
CA TYR A 38 -7.58 0.57 -2.67
C TYR A 38 -8.71 0.02 -1.79
N GLN A 39 -9.94 -0.01 -2.30
CA GLN A 39 -11.12 -0.43 -1.55
C GLN A 39 -11.01 -1.89 -1.10
N CYS A 40 -10.61 -2.79 -2.00
CA CYS A 40 -10.40 -4.20 -1.67
C CYS A 40 -9.42 -4.39 -0.51
N ASN A 41 -8.32 -3.64 -0.48
CA ASN A 41 -7.36 -3.69 0.62
C ASN A 41 -7.96 -3.18 1.95
N ILE A 42 -8.69 -2.07 1.92
CA ILE A 42 -9.34 -1.51 3.12
C ILE A 42 -10.41 -2.46 3.66
N ASP A 43 -11.19 -3.09 2.77
CA ASP A 43 -12.21 -4.07 3.16
C ASP A 43 -11.60 -5.30 3.84
N LEU A 44 -10.43 -5.75 3.40
CA LEU A 44 -9.68 -6.84 4.05
C LEU A 44 -9.19 -6.48 5.46
N ALA A 45 -8.93 -5.20 5.73
CA ALA A 45 -8.53 -4.72 7.06
C ALA A 45 -9.71 -4.53 8.01
N SER A 46 -10.95 -4.59 7.51
CA SER A 46 -12.15 -4.37 8.30
C SER A 46 -12.42 -5.51 9.29
N SER A 47 -13.31 -5.27 10.26
CA SER A 47 -13.75 -6.30 11.22
C SER A 47 -14.61 -7.41 10.59
N LYS A 48 -15.08 -7.23 9.38
CA LYS A 48 -15.85 -8.19 8.58
C LYS A 48 -15.27 -8.25 7.17
N PRO A 49 -14.09 -8.88 6.99
CA PRO A 49 -13.48 -8.98 5.68
C PRO A 49 -14.35 -9.83 4.74
N PRO A 50 -14.28 -9.61 3.41
CA PRO A 50 -15.07 -10.37 2.45
C PRO A 50 -14.72 -11.87 2.39
N PHE A 51 -13.54 -12.23 2.87
CA PHE A 51 -13.11 -13.62 3.07
C PHE A 51 -12.03 -13.71 4.16
N GLU A 52 -11.86 -14.90 4.73
CA GLU A 52 -10.84 -15.16 5.74
C GLU A 52 -9.48 -15.46 5.10
N LEU A 53 -8.43 -14.71 5.50
CA LEU A 53 -7.07 -14.95 5.03
C LEU A 53 -6.48 -16.27 5.56
N ALA A 54 -6.91 -16.71 6.75
CA ALA A 54 -6.47 -17.93 7.40
C ALA A 54 -7.53 -19.03 7.29
N ALA A 55 -7.83 -19.51 6.09
CA ALA A 55 -8.78 -20.59 5.86
C ALA A 55 -8.08 -21.96 5.85
N PRO A 56 -8.29 -22.86 6.85
CA PRO A 56 -7.58 -24.14 6.94
C PRO A 56 -7.79 -25.06 5.73
N HIS A 57 -8.97 -24.98 5.10
CA HIS A 57 -9.33 -25.80 3.94
C HIS A 57 -9.01 -25.16 2.59
N ALA A 58 -8.59 -23.90 2.58
CA ALA A 58 -8.22 -23.14 1.39
C ALA A 58 -7.03 -22.20 1.68
N PRO A 59 -5.85 -22.76 2.01
CA PRO A 59 -4.70 -21.95 2.39
C PRO A 59 -4.21 -21.10 1.22
N ILE A 60 -3.91 -19.83 1.50
CA ILE A 60 -3.30 -18.92 0.54
C ILE A 60 -1.79 -19.14 0.57
N TYR A 61 -1.24 -19.72 -0.49
CA TYR A 61 0.21 -19.94 -0.63
C TYR A 61 0.89 -18.65 -1.10
N SER A 62 1.81 -18.16 -0.30
CA SER A 62 2.65 -17.01 -0.64
C SER A 62 4.13 -17.38 -0.56
N ARG A 63 4.99 -16.55 -1.16
CA ARG A 63 6.44 -16.76 -1.08
C ARG A 63 6.91 -16.63 0.38
N ALA A 64 7.55 -17.65 0.92
CA ALA A 64 8.23 -17.57 2.22
C ALA A 64 9.35 -16.52 2.19
N ARG A 65 9.37 -15.61 3.15
CA ARG A 65 10.37 -14.52 3.23
C ARG A 65 11.26 -14.59 4.45
N PHE A 66 10.97 -15.48 5.39
CA PHE A 66 11.75 -15.69 6.62
C PHE A 66 12.05 -14.40 7.38
N LEU A 67 11.02 -13.58 7.57
CA LEU A 67 11.12 -12.29 8.26
C LEU A 67 10.94 -12.47 9.77
N PRO A 68 11.52 -11.58 10.60
CA PRO A 68 11.23 -11.56 12.03
C PRO A 68 9.80 -11.09 12.28
N PRO A 69 9.24 -11.37 13.47
CA PRO A 69 7.99 -10.76 13.90
C PRO A 69 8.06 -9.23 13.84
N SER A 70 6.90 -8.60 13.62
CA SER A 70 6.80 -7.15 13.68
C SER A 70 6.90 -6.65 15.12
N ARG A 71 7.63 -5.53 15.33
CA ARG A 71 7.79 -4.87 16.61
C ARG A 71 6.90 -3.64 16.68
N VAL A 72 6.02 -3.62 17.69
CA VAL A 72 5.10 -2.49 17.96
C VAL A 72 5.43 -1.93 19.34
N ASP A 73 5.80 -0.65 19.42
CA ASP A 73 6.23 -0.01 20.65
C ASP A 73 5.31 1.17 21.00
N GLY A 74 4.51 1.02 22.06
CA GLY A 74 3.64 2.09 22.57
C GLY A 74 2.70 2.74 21.54
N SER A 75 2.24 1.98 20.55
CA SER A 75 1.41 2.44 19.43
C SER A 75 -0.04 1.98 19.59
N ARG A 76 -0.98 2.69 18.97
CA ARG A 76 -2.38 2.29 18.85
C ARG A 76 -2.68 1.77 17.46
N VAL A 77 -3.14 0.52 17.36
CA VAL A 77 -3.52 -0.12 16.09
C VAL A 77 -4.97 -0.57 16.18
N GLN A 78 -5.79 -0.22 15.20
CA GLN A 78 -7.21 -0.57 15.14
C GLN A 78 -7.65 -0.84 13.71
N GLY A 79 -8.40 -1.94 13.48
CA GLY A 79 -8.97 -2.28 12.16
C GLY A 79 -7.92 -2.35 11.06
N SER A 80 -6.74 -2.92 11.35
CA SER A 80 -5.61 -2.87 10.43
C SER A 80 -4.88 -4.20 10.34
N LEU A 81 -4.23 -4.46 9.23
CA LEU A 81 -3.36 -5.62 9.03
C LEU A 81 -1.89 -5.16 9.00
N ILE A 82 -1.04 -5.85 9.74
CA ILE A 82 0.40 -5.57 9.79
C ILE A 82 1.14 -6.83 9.36
N SER A 83 1.96 -6.72 8.32
CA SER A 83 2.81 -7.80 7.82
C SER A 83 4.09 -7.95 8.63
N ASP A 84 4.82 -9.05 8.38
CA ASP A 84 6.06 -9.37 9.09
C ASP A 84 7.20 -8.38 8.85
N GLY A 85 8.09 -8.29 9.85
CA GLY A 85 9.32 -7.54 9.76
C GLY A 85 9.18 -6.03 9.90
N CYS A 86 8.04 -5.53 10.40
CA CYS A 86 7.82 -4.10 10.61
C CYS A 86 8.36 -3.63 11.95
N THR A 87 8.74 -2.35 12.02
CA THR A 87 9.00 -1.63 13.28
C THR A 87 8.09 -0.41 13.33
N ILE A 88 7.32 -0.27 14.41
CA ILE A 88 6.37 0.83 14.61
C ILE A 88 6.73 1.54 15.89
N GLY A 89 7.10 2.82 15.78
CA GLY A 89 7.57 3.65 16.88
C GLY A 89 6.47 4.14 17.83
N ALA A 90 6.86 4.53 19.01
CA ALA A 90 5.96 4.97 20.09
C ALA A 90 5.07 6.15 19.67
N GLY A 91 3.86 6.21 20.22
CA GLY A 91 2.88 7.26 19.92
C GLY A 91 2.19 7.16 18.56
N THR A 92 2.60 6.21 17.73
CA THR A 92 2.01 6.02 16.39
C THR A 92 0.59 5.49 16.46
N VAL A 93 -0.27 6.00 15.60
CA VAL A 93 -1.69 5.60 15.45
C VAL A 93 -1.91 5.06 14.06
N ILE A 94 -2.40 3.81 13.95
CA ILE A 94 -2.73 3.16 12.69
C ILE A 94 -4.19 2.72 12.75
N GLU A 95 -5.02 3.21 11.83
CA GLU A 95 -6.45 2.95 11.79
C GLU A 95 -6.88 2.59 10.36
N ASN A 96 -7.69 1.51 10.23
CA ASN A 96 -8.26 1.05 8.95
C ASN A 96 -7.22 0.99 7.81
N SER A 97 -6.07 0.36 8.05
CA SER A 97 -4.95 0.45 7.14
C SER A 97 -4.24 -0.90 6.96
N ILE A 98 -3.56 -1.04 5.83
CA ILE A 98 -2.68 -2.17 5.54
C ILE A 98 -1.23 -1.70 5.66
N ILE A 99 -0.43 -2.41 6.46
CA ILE A 99 1.00 -2.19 6.60
C ILE A 99 1.75 -3.39 6.03
N GLY A 100 2.38 -3.20 4.89
CA GLY A 100 3.14 -4.22 4.17
C GLY A 100 4.47 -4.59 4.84
N LEU A 101 5.18 -5.52 4.22
CA LEU A 101 6.40 -6.12 4.77
C LEU A 101 7.51 -5.09 5.03
N ARG A 102 8.29 -5.27 6.10
CA ARG A 102 9.50 -4.51 6.43
C ARG A 102 9.28 -3.00 6.61
N CYS A 103 8.05 -2.56 6.85
CA CYS A 103 7.82 -1.14 7.11
C CYS A 103 8.61 -0.66 8.32
N GLN A 104 9.32 0.46 8.15
CA GLN A 104 9.96 1.20 9.23
C GLN A 104 9.15 2.47 9.46
N ILE A 105 8.42 2.53 10.56
CA ILE A 105 7.52 3.63 10.90
C ILE A 105 8.04 4.29 12.18
N GLY A 106 8.28 5.58 12.09
CA GLY A 106 8.79 6.40 13.18
C GLY A 106 7.82 6.60 14.33
N LYS A 107 8.11 7.56 15.20
CA LYS A 107 7.29 7.93 16.35
C LYS A 107 6.22 8.94 15.97
N ASP A 108 5.11 8.94 16.73
CA ASP A 108 4.03 9.92 16.58
C ASP A 108 3.47 10.03 15.15
N VAL A 109 3.57 8.95 14.37
CA VAL A 109 3.03 8.86 13.00
C VAL A 109 1.53 8.57 13.07
N VAL A 110 0.76 9.16 12.15
CA VAL A 110 -0.67 8.88 12.00
C VAL A 110 -0.93 8.31 10.62
N ILE A 111 -1.43 7.08 10.54
CA ILE A 111 -1.83 6.42 9.29
C ILE A 111 -3.29 6.04 9.38
N ARG A 112 -4.13 6.57 8.49
CA ARG A 112 -5.56 6.28 8.43
C ARG A 112 -6.00 5.93 7.02
N ASN A 113 -6.89 4.95 6.93
CA ASN A 113 -7.52 4.58 5.65
C ASN A 113 -6.48 4.47 4.53
N SER A 114 -5.36 3.77 4.75
CA SER A 114 -4.24 3.81 3.82
C SER A 114 -3.62 2.43 3.60
N VAL A 115 -3.02 2.26 2.43
CA VAL A 115 -2.34 1.03 2.03
C VAL A 115 -0.85 1.33 1.86
N ILE A 116 -0.02 0.81 2.75
CA ILE A 116 1.43 0.94 2.73
C ILE A 116 2.02 -0.37 2.25
N LEU A 117 2.60 -0.44 1.05
CA LEU A 117 3.08 -1.70 0.44
C LEU A 117 4.38 -2.22 1.07
N GLY A 118 5.06 -1.38 1.85
CA GLY A 118 6.26 -1.77 2.59
C GLY A 118 7.55 -1.72 1.78
N ASN A 119 8.53 -2.52 2.18
CA ASN A 119 9.86 -2.46 1.60
C ASN A 119 10.32 -3.82 1.08
N ASP A 120 11.12 -3.80 0.02
CA ASP A 120 11.73 -5.01 -0.55
C ASP A 120 12.95 -5.46 0.24
N TYR A 121 13.59 -4.55 1.00
CA TYR A 121 14.81 -4.77 1.78
C TYR A 121 14.82 -3.93 3.07
N TYR A 122 15.77 -4.21 3.96
CA TYR A 122 16.15 -3.32 5.07
C TYR A 122 17.36 -2.49 4.67
N GLU A 123 17.37 -1.24 5.08
CA GLU A 123 18.51 -0.35 4.87
C GLU A 123 19.70 -0.75 5.75
N THR A 124 20.89 -0.78 5.20
CA THR A 124 22.11 -1.05 5.98
C THR A 124 22.64 0.23 6.63
N PRO A 125 23.40 0.15 7.75
CA PRO A 125 23.99 1.33 8.37
C PRO A 125 24.87 2.16 7.44
N GLU A 126 25.55 1.50 6.48
CA GLU A 126 26.41 2.14 5.50
C GLU A 126 25.58 2.95 4.50
N HIS A 127 24.53 2.36 3.96
CA HIS A 127 23.59 3.05 3.05
C HIS A 127 22.93 4.23 3.75
N LEU A 128 22.47 4.04 5.00
CA LEU A 128 21.85 5.10 5.79
C LEU A 128 22.79 6.30 5.97
N LYS A 129 24.09 6.08 6.24
CA LYS A 129 25.08 7.17 6.36
C LYS A 129 25.23 7.95 5.06
N VAL A 130 25.31 7.24 3.92
CA VAL A 130 25.42 7.87 2.61
C VAL A 130 24.16 8.70 2.31
N ASP A 131 23.00 8.13 2.49
CA ASP A 131 21.73 8.79 2.21
C ASP A 131 21.53 10.05 3.08
N LEU A 132 21.82 9.96 4.37
CA LEU A 132 21.76 11.11 5.26
C LEU A 132 22.75 12.21 4.87
N SER A 133 23.96 11.86 4.39
CA SER A 133 24.93 12.84 3.93
C SER A 133 24.47 13.59 2.67
N GLN A 134 23.58 12.98 1.90
CA GLN A 134 22.94 13.53 0.71
C GLN A 134 21.57 14.17 0.98
N ASN A 135 21.20 14.30 2.26
CA ASN A 135 19.90 14.78 2.70
C ASN A 135 18.71 13.93 2.17
N VAL A 136 18.93 12.62 1.99
CA VAL A 136 17.90 11.66 1.64
C VAL A 136 17.34 11.04 2.92
N PRO A 137 16.02 11.07 3.16
CA PRO A 137 15.41 10.46 4.34
C PRO A 137 15.66 8.93 4.38
N PRO A 138 15.70 8.34 5.59
CA PRO A 138 15.74 6.89 5.74
C PRO A 138 14.59 6.19 5.03
N LEU A 139 14.79 4.92 4.67
CA LEU A 139 13.76 4.09 4.07
C LEU A 139 12.61 3.87 5.06
N GLY A 140 11.39 4.25 4.67
CA GLY A 140 10.20 4.15 5.51
C GLY A 140 9.53 5.49 5.77
N ILE A 141 8.93 5.65 6.95
CA ILE A 141 8.08 6.79 7.32
C ILE A 141 8.67 7.49 8.54
N GLY A 142 9.08 8.74 8.37
CA GLY A 142 9.69 9.56 9.42
C GLY A 142 8.70 10.03 10.48
N ASP A 143 9.25 10.44 11.64
CA ASP A 143 8.51 10.85 12.83
C ASP A 143 7.49 11.96 12.55
N GLY A 144 6.32 11.90 13.21
CA GLY A 144 5.29 12.93 13.13
C GLY A 144 4.59 13.06 11.79
N THR A 145 4.79 12.12 10.87
CA THR A 145 4.16 12.10 9.55
C THR A 145 2.69 11.72 9.64
N ILE A 146 1.86 12.34 8.81
CA ILE A 146 0.41 12.05 8.71
C ILE A 146 0.10 11.57 7.30
N ILE A 147 -0.52 10.38 7.21
CA ILE A 147 -0.94 9.76 5.96
C ILE A 147 -2.43 9.42 6.05
N GLU A 148 -3.22 9.92 5.12
CA GLU A 148 -4.65 9.67 5.09
C GLU A 148 -5.14 9.42 3.67
N LYS A 149 -5.92 8.33 3.49
CA LYS A 149 -6.51 7.92 2.21
C LYS A 149 -5.49 7.89 1.08
N ALA A 150 -4.41 7.10 1.29
CA ALA A 150 -3.29 7.01 0.37
C ALA A 150 -2.87 5.57 0.11
N ILE A 151 -2.25 5.36 -1.05
CA ILE A 151 -1.45 4.19 -1.37
C ILE A 151 0.01 4.64 -1.42
N ILE A 152 0.84 4.07 -0.57
CA ILE A 152 2.29 4.27 -0.57
C ILE A 152 2.92 3.01 -1.13
N ASP A 153 3.51 3.11 -2.32
CA ASP A 153 4.14 1.98 -2.98
C ASP A 153 5.46 1.60 -2.28
N LYS A 154 6.16 0.63 -2.81
CA LYS A 154 7.34 0.04 -2.17
C LYS A 154 8.55 0.96 -2.16
N ASN A 155 9.36 0.80 -1.11
CA ASN A 155 10.67 1.46 -0.98
C ASN A 155 10.57 2.99 -0.97
N VAL A 156 9.43 3.55 -0.56
CA VAL A 156 9.25 5.00 -0.44
C VAL A 156 9.99 5.50 0.81
N ARG A 157 10.65 6.64 0.66
CA ARG A 157 11.36 7.35 1.71
C ARG A 157 10.58 8.60 2.08
N ILE A 158 10.02 8.64 3.27
CA ILE A 158 9.22 9.76 3.75
C ILE A 158 9.91 10.38 4.95
N GLY A 159 10.30 11.61 4.80
CA GLY A 159 10.90 12.40 5.87
C GLY A 159 9.93 12.67 7.03
N SER A 160 10.45 13.26 8.10
CA SER A 160 9.64 13.60 9.28
C SER A 160 8.65 14.72 9.00
N ARG A 161 7.51 14.70 9.69
CA ARG A 161 6.42 15.71 9.66
C ARG A 161 5.81 15.94 8.28
N ALA A 162 5.94 14.98 7.37
CA ALA A 162 5.26 15.02 6.08
C ALA A 162 3.73 14.91 6.29
N LYS A 163 2.95 15.49 5.38
CA LYS A 163 1.50 15.43 5.37
C LYS A 163 1.00 14.93 4.02
N ILE A 164 0.66 13.66 3.94
CA ILE A 164 0.17 13.02 2.72
C ILE A 164 -1.36 12.95 2.84
N ILE A 165 -2.01 14.07 2.55
CA ILE A 165 -3.45 14.27 2.72
C ILE A 165 -3.99 15.03 1.50
N ASN A 166 -5.10 14.55 0.94
CA ASN A 166 -5.86 15.26 -0.10
C ASN A 166 -6.89 16.18 0.56
N ASP A 167 -6.43 17.27 1.18
CA ASP A 167 -7.27 18.21 1.93
C ASP A 167 -8.21 19.04 1.05
N ARG A 168 -7.98 19.09 -0.27
CA ARG A 168 -8.85 19.73 -1.25
C ARG A 168 -9.92 18.80 -1.83
N GLY A 169 -9.87 17.51 -1.53
CA GLY A 169 -10.83 16.52 -2.04
C GLY A 169 -10.76 16.34 -3.57
N LEU A 170 -9.61 16.54 -4.19
CA LEU A 170 -9.44 16.36 -5.64
C LEU A 170 -9.71 14.90 -6.00
N THR A 171 -10.45 14.67 -7.08
CA THR A 171 -10.66 13.32 -7.63
C THR A 171 -9.49 12.88 -8.48
N GLU A 172 -8.89 13.81 -9.23
CA GLU A 172 -7.80 13.55 -10.15
C GLU A 172 -6.72 14.64 -10.03
N LEU A 173 -5.45 14.23 -10.09
CA LEU A 173 -4.31 15.10 -10.30
C LEU A 173 -3.31 14.36 -11.20
N PRO A 174 -2.74 15.01 -12.24
CA PRO A 174 -1.75 14.41 -13.12
C PRO A 174 -0.57 13.80 -12.37
N GLU A 175 0.05 12.78 -12.95
CA GLU A 175 1.22 12.12 -12.41
C GLU A 175 2.42 13.05 -12.34
N SER A 176 3.10 13.04 -11.19
CA SER A 176 4.40 13.64 -10.98
C SER A 176 5.39 12.54 -10.56
N THR A 177 6.67 12.89 -10.42
CA THR A 177 7.68 11.94 -9.89
C THR A 177 7.47 11.55 -8.44
N GLN A 178 6.67 12.31 -7.69
CA GLN A 178 6.46 12.10 -6.27
C GLN A 178 5.07 11.54 -5.93
N PHE A 179 4.04 11.93 -6.65
CA PHE A 179 2.68 11.46 -6.39
C PHE A 179 1.72 11.75 -7.55
N THR A 180 0.57 11.10 -7.51
CA THR A 180 -0.62 11.40 -8.32
C THR A 180 -1.86 11.27 -7.44
N ILE A 181 -3.01 11.77 -7.92
CA ILE A 181 -4.32 11.48 -7.32
C ILE A 181 -5.18 10.79 -8.37
N ARG A 182 -5.77 9.66 -7.99
CA ARG A 182 -6.74 8.90 -8.79
C ARG A 182 -7.92 8.51 -7.92
N ASP A 183 -9.13 8.79 -8.37
CA ASP A 183 -10.38 8.50 -7.61
C ASP A 183 -10.36 9.09 -6.18
N GLY A 184 -9.68 10.21 -5.97
CA GLY A 184 -9.54 10.86 -4.68
C GLY A 184 -8.55 10.18 -3.72
N VAL A 185 -7.78 9.21 -4.19
CA VAL A 185 -6.71 8.52 -3.44
C VAL A 185 -5.36 9.07 -3.87
N ILE A 186 -4.53 9.48 -2.90
CA ILE A 186 -3.14 9.84 -3.18
C ILE A 186 -2.34 8.56 -3.43
N VAL A 187 -1.61 8.51 -4.53
CA VAL A 187 -0.68 7.41 -4.83
C VAL A 187 0.73 7.95 -4.90
N VAL A 188 1.58 7.44 -4.00
CA VAL A 188 3.03 7.74 -3.99
C VAL A 188 3.75 6.57 -4.65
N PRO A 189 4.42 6.78 -5.81
CA PRO A 189 5.00 5.69 -6.58
C PRO A 189 6.23 5.09 -5.92
N LYS A 190 6.58 3.89 -6.35
CA LYS A 190 7.75 3.13 -5.88
C LYS A 190 9.03 3.97 -5.94
N ASN A 191 9.86 3.88 -4.89
CA ASN A 191 11.14 4.58 -4.73
C ASN A 191 11.03 6.12 -4.66
N ALA A 192 9.84 6.68 -4.52
CA ALA A 192 9.69 8.13 -4.34
C ALA A 192 10.39 8.60 -3.05
N VAL A 193 10.93 9.82 -3.08
CA VAL A 193 11.57 10.47 -1.95
C VAL A 193 10.78 11.75 -1.61
N LEU A 194 10.18 11.75 -0.42
CA LEU A 194 9.46 12.89 0.14
C LEU A 194 10.27 13.45 1.30
N GLN A 195 10.68 14.69 1.20
CA GLN A 195 11.55 15.33 2.21
C GLN A 195 10.83 15.60 3.53
N ASN A 196 11.57 16.06 4.55
CA ASN A 196 10.95 16.53 5.78
C ASN A 196 9.94 17.64 5.49
N ASP A 197 8.84 17.67 6.24
CA ASP A 197 7.76 18.66 6.11
C ASP A 197 7.06 18.68 4.74
N TRP A 198 7.23 17.63 3.92
CA TRP A 198 6.63 17.53 2.60
C TRP A 198 5.10 17.58 2.66
N LYS A 199 4.50 18.24 1.67
CA LYS A 199 3.06 18.27 1.44
C LYS A 199 2.79 18.20 -0.06
N PRO A 200 1.67 17.57 -0.49
CA PRO A 200 1.31 17.57 -1.89
C PRO A 200 1.00 18.99 -2.36
N ASP A 201 1.52 19.35 -3.51
CA ASP A 201 1.07 20.56 -4.21
C ASP A 201 -0.22 20.21 -4.96
N LEU A 202 -1.33 20.61 -4.39
CA LEU A 202 -2.68 20.31 -4.92
C LEU A 202 -3.20 21.42 -5.87
N ARG A 203 -2.36 22.31 -6.34
CA ARG A 203 -2.76 23.29 -7.36
C ARG A 203 -2.94 22.55 -8.69
N SER A 204 -4.15 22.59 -9.25
CA SER A 204 -4.38 22.16 -10.62
C SER A 204 -3.62 23.09 -11.56
N SER A 205 -2.76 22.52 -12.41
CA SER A 205 -2.13 23.21 -13.54
C SER A 205 -3.17 23.75 -14.50
#